data_0861fb23292a9332fa90cd5013f9a85d
#
_entry.id   0861fb23292a9332fa90cd5013f9a85d
#
_cell.length_a   1.000
_cell.length_b   1.000
_cell.length_c   1.000
_cell.angle_alpha   90.00
_cell.angle_beta   90.00
_cell.angle_gamma   90.00
#
_symmetry.space_group_name_H-M   'P 1'
#
loop_
_entity.id
_entity.type
_entity.pdbx_description
1 polymer ?
#
loop_
_entity_poly.entity_id
_entity_poly.type
_entity_poly.pdbx_seq_one_letter_code
_entity_poly.pdbx_strand_id
1 'polypeptide(L)'
;MRPSISIKTICAASIIMILIFFTSCSAGYKNDGKEVTWHTWNEGSGHNSRKVNADPESFEVLNDDYGRDKTHAFYRGDIIDGADGRSFQVFEKGYAADKLNVYNEGELMAGVDPATFKVHSYGLTEDKNDFYNNGNALNVRDKSSFEILKYSTGEKSSWGKDKYNGYYLNGTVIPNIDCATFHPIDAKRPVQSGCYAADKYRVFFMGKEIPGADPATFRVVDFYIGQDKNRAYQKGKPTQIKDYTKLTQLGRLMYSDGTHIYDSHFNILPEADVATFEHISDNWYKDASHIWWSNKLVNGANPKKFSPVTVTSSVGVTSLDYNYGKDDKHVFYQDSIIPGADAASFEKIDFPDGDSWTVFDRNRVYQGKDSPKLREYLKKKYGK
;
A
#
# COMPACT_ATOMS: atom_id res chain seq x y z
N MET A 1 4.03 -78.64 -7.19
CA MET A 1 5.48 -78.53 -7.02
C MET A 1 5.96 -77.30 -7.76
N ARG A 2 6.35 -76.30 -7.09
CA ARG A 2 6.97 -75.08 -7.67
C ARG A 2 8.44 -75.09 -7.25
N PRO A 3 9.41 -74.90 -8.17
CA PRO A 3 10.80 -74.66 -7.79
C PRO A 3 11.03 -73.20 -7.50
N SER A 4 11.71 -72.89 -6.42
CA SER A 4 12.24 -71.62 -6.02
C SER A 4 13.45 -71.27 -6.87
N ILE A 5 13.50 -70.08 -7.47
CA ILE A 5 14.68 -69.54 -8.14
C ILE A 5 15.19 -68.39 -7.29
N SER A 6 16.41 -68.56 -6.81
CA SER A 6 17.23 -67.55 -6.18
C SER A 6 17.79 -66.59 -7.23
N ILE A 7 17.60 -65.28 -7.05
CA ILE A 7 18.21 -64.23 -7.88
C ILE A 7 19.24 -63.49 -7.06
N LYS A 8 20.49 -63.75 -7.34
CA LYS A 8 21.59 -62.82 -7.09
C LYS A 8 22.18 -62.45 -8.43
N THR A 9 21.88 -61.29 -8.95
CA THR A 9 22.69 -60.64 -9.95
C THR A 9 22.56 -59.13 -9.75
N ILE A 10 23.62 -58.53 -9.26
CA ILE A 10 23.79 -57.07 -9.10
C ILE A 10 24.07 -56.53 -10.52
N CYS A 11 23.15 -55.74 -11.02
CA CYS A 11 23.44 -54.82 -12.14
C CYS A 11 23.56 -53.40 -11.56
N ALA A 12 24.81 -52.92 -11.59
CA ALA A 12 25.09 -51.50 -11.37
C ALA A 12 24.55 -50.72 -12.57
N ALA A 13 23.38 -50.12 -12.42
CA ALA A 13 22.85 -49.13 -13.33
C ALA A 13 23.28 -47.76 -12.81
N SER A 14 24.21 -47.14 -13.53
CA SER A 14 24.60 -45.73 -13.34
C SER A 14 23.37 -44.85 -13.57
N ILE A 15 22.78 -44.36 -12.48
CA ILE A 15 21.77 -43.32 -12.55
C ILE A 15 22.51 -42.01 -12.85
N ILE A 16 22.55 -41.65 -14.14
CA ILE A 16 22.89 -40.30 -14.55
C ILE A 16 21.73 -39.41 -14.07
N MET A 17 21.92 -38.77 -12.91
CA MET A 17 21.01 -37.75 -12.40
C MET A 17 21.18 -36.51 -13.31
N ILE A 18 20.33 -36.40 -14.32
CA ILE A 18 20.19 -35.16 -15.10
C ILE A 18 19.60 -34.14 -14.14
N LEU A 19 20.44 -33.33 -13.53
CA LEU A 19 20.07 -32.08 -12.86
C LEU A 19 19.52 -31.17 -13.97
N ILE A 20 18.20 -31.21 -14.16
CA ILE A 20 17.49 -30.18 -14.89
C ILE A 20 17.54 -28.95 -13.99
N PHE A 21 18.48 -28.05 -14.27
CA PHE A 21 18.45 -26.71 -13.73
C PHE A 21 17.21 -26.02 -14.29
N PHE A 22 16.12 -26.04 -13.51
CA PHE A 22 15.10 -25.04 -13.67
C PHE A 22 15.77 -23.71 -13.32
N THR A 23 16.15 -22.94 -14.29
CA THR A 23 16.48 -21.53 -14.11
C THR A 23 15.16 -20.81 -13.77
N SER A 24 14.76 -20.88 -12.51
CA SER A 24 13.72 -19.98 -12.01
C SER A 24 14.29 -18.57 -12.13
N CYS A 25 13.49 -17.64 -12.62
CA CYS A 25 13.78 -16.20 -12.63
C CYS A 25 13.75 -15.66 -11.18
N SER A 26 14.64 -16.14 -10.30
CA SER A 26 14.71 -15.72 -8.91
C SER A 26 15.80 -14.66 -8.73
N ALA A 27 15.48 -13.63 -7.95
CA ALA A 27 16.50 -12.77 -7.35
C ALA A 27 17.43 -13.62 -6.48
N GLY A 28 18.69 -13.21 -6.30
CA GLY A 28 19.61 -13.90 -5.41
C GLY A 28 21.06 -13.82 -5.86
N TYR A 29 21.95 -14.42 -5.05
CA TYR A 29 23.37 -14.47 -5.34
C TYR A 29 23.73 -15.63 -6.28
N LYS A 30 24.74 -15.38 -7.14
CA LYS A 30 25.47 -16.41 -7.91
C LYS A 30 26.95 -16.25 -7.68
N ASN A 31 27.64 -17.36 -7.43
CA ASN A 31 29.09 -17.45 -7.30
C ASN A 31 29.58 -18.47 -8.32
N ASP A 32 30.40 -18.06 -9.26
CA ASP A 32 31.00 -18.94 -10.28
C ASP A 32 32.47 -19.37 -9.97
N GLY A 33 32.91 -19.03 -8.75
CA GLY A 33 34.28 -19.28 -8.26
C GLY A 33 35.30 -18.22 -8.69
N LYS A 34 34.92 -17.26 -9.57
CA LYS A 34 35.76 -16.15 -10.02
C LYS A 34 35.19 -14.82 -9.55
N GLU A 35 33.90 -14.72 -9.55
CA GLU A 35 33.20 -13.53 -9.05
C GLU A 35 31.85 -13.90 -8.43
N VAL A 36 31.36 -13.01 -7.56
CA VAL A 36 30.03 -13.08 -6.99
C VAL A 36 29.16 -12.00 -7.62
N THR A 37 27.96 -12.37 -8.04
CA THR A 37 26.97 -11.45 -8.63
C THR A 37 25.66 -11.52 -7.89
N TRP A 38 24.99 -10.36 -7.76
CA TRP A 38 23.62 -10.24 -7.29
C TRP A 38 22.66 -10.05 -8.47
N HIS A 39 21.61 -10.84 -8.53
CA HIS A 39 20.62 -10.84 -9.61
C HIS A 39 19.26 -10.36 -9.09
N THR A 40 18.59 -9.53 -9.87
CA THR A 40 17.23 -9.09 -9.63
C THR A 40 16.40 -9.20 -10.91
N TRP A 41 15.10 -9.30 -10.74
CA TRP A 41 14.13 -9.23 -11.84
C TRP A 41 12.97 -8.32 -11.45
N ASN A 42 12.53 -7.46 -12.37
CA ASN A 42 11.26 -6.73 -12.23
C ASN A 42 10.60 -6.55 -13.61
N GLU A 43 9.30 -6.34 -13.62
CA GLU A 43 8.50 -6.25 -14.85
C GLU A 43 8.89 -5.06 -15.75
N GLY A 44 9.44 -3.99 -15.19
CA GLY A 44 9.77 -2.77 -15.93
C GLY A 44 11.16 -2.78 -16.57
N SER A 45 12.15 -3.42 -15.91
CA SER A 45 13.56 -3.43 -16.37
C SER A 45 14.10 -4.82 -16.71
N GLY A 46 13.31 -5.88 -16.53
CA GLY A 46 13.71 -7.26 -16.78
C GLY A 46 14.76 -7.77 -15.79
N HIS A 47 15.70 -8.60 -16.28
CA HIS A 47 16.81 -9.10 -15.49
C HIS A 47 17.94 -8.09 -15.38
N ASN A 48 18.36 -7.83 -14.14
CA ASN A 48 19.54 -7.04 -13.84
C ASN A 48 20.49 -7.87 -12.99
N SER A 49 21.79 -7.66 -13.18
CA SER A 49 22.84 -8.25 -12.34
C SER A 49 23.92 -7.22 -12.06
N ARG A 50 24.49 -7.31 -10.86
CA ARG A 50 25.65 -6.48 -10.49
C ARG A 50 26.69 -7.33 -9.78
N LYS A 51 27.96 -6.96 -9.95
CA LYS A 51 29.07 -7.58 -9.25
C LYS A 51 29.02 -7.20 -7.78
N VAL A 52 29.22 -8.19 -6.91
CA VAL A 52 29.35 -8.03 -5.45
C VAL A 52 30.81 -7.98 -5.09
N ASN A 53 31.22 -7.05 -4.23
CA ASN A 53 32.60 -6.93 -3.75
C ASN A 53 32.86 -7.95 -2.63
N ALA A 54 32.77 -9.23 -2.97
CA ALA A 54 32.96 -10.37 -2.08
C ALA A 54 34.16 -11.21 -2.52
N ASP A 55 34.74 -11.95 -1.60
CA ASP A 55 35.75 -12.96 -1.88
C ASP A 55 35.08 -14.27 -2.41
N PRO A 56 35.19 -14.60 -3.71
CA PRO A 56 34.47 -15.75 -4.28
C PRO A 56 34.89 -17.10 -3.68
N GLU A 57 36.12 -17.21 -3.18
CA GLU A 57 36.63 -18.47 -2.61
C GLU A 57 35.96 -18.80 -1.27
N SER A 58 35.57 -17.79 -0.52
CA SER A 58 34.96 -17.95 0.80
C SER A 58 33.47 -17.55 0.86
N PHE A 59 32.91 -17.14 -0.28
CA PHE A 59 31.53 -16.65 -0.31
C PHE A 59 30.52 -17.78 -0.12
N GLU A 60 29.61 -17.59 0.80
CA GLU A 60 28.49 -18.47 1.13
C GLU A 60 27.15 -17.72 0.95
N VAL A 61 26.24 -18.31 0.18
CA VAL A 61 24.85 -17.84 0.07
C VAL A 61 24.08 -18.34 1.28
N LEU A 62 23.53 -17.44 2.09
CA LEU A 62 22.78 -17.78 3.29
C LEU A 62 21.27 -17.93 2.99
N ASN A 63 20.73 -17.06 2.15
CA ASN A 63 19.40 -17.13 1.56
C ASN A 63 19.34 -16.22 0.32
N ASP A 64 18.12 -15.96 -0.20
CA ASP A 64 17.94 -15.12 -1.40
C ASP A 64 18.47 -13.70 -1.21
N ASP A 65 18.39 -13.12 -0.01
CA ASP A 65 18.76 -11.73 0.28
C ASP A 65 20.15 -11.59 0.92
N TYR A 66 20.62 -12.60 1.66
CA TYR A 66 21.85 -12.53 2.45
C TYR A 66 22.93 -13.46 1.95
N GLY A 67 24.16 -12.96 1.96
CA GLY A 67 25.39 -13.72 1.75
C GLY A 67 26.48 -13.30 2.73
N ARG A 68 27.54 -14.06 2.82
CA ARG A 68 28.74 -13.70 3.60
C ARG A 68 30.00 -14.24 2.92
N ASP A 69 31.12 -13.60 3.21
CA ASP A 69 32.45 -14.16 3.01
C ASP A 69 33.22 -14.23 4.34
N LYS A 70 34.50 -14.56 4.31
CA LYS A 70 35.31 -14.64 5.55
C LYS A 70 35.46 -13.32 6.31
N THR A 71 35.09 -12.17 5.72
CA THR A 71 35.29 -10.83 6.28
C THR A 71 34.01 -10.03 6.41
N HIS A 72 33.11 -10.14 5.43
CA HIS A 72 31.92 -9.30 5.32
C HIS A 72 30.63 -10.11 5.23
N ALA A 73 29.55 -9.50 5.65
CA ALA A 73 28.20 -9.94 5.33
C ALA A 73 27.58 -9.00 4.29
N PHE A 74 26.63 -9.50 3.53
CA PHE A 74 26.02 -8.80 2.41
C PHE A 74 24.49 -8.93 2.48
N TYR A 75 23.81 -7.84 2.16
CA TYR A 75 22.37 -7.81 1.94
C TYR A 75 22.05 -7.31 0.55
N ARG A 76 21.38 -8.13 -0.28
CA ARG A 76 21.00 -7.83 -1.66
C ARG A 76 22.17 -7.29 -2.50
N GLY A 77 23.38 -7.84 -2.27
CA GLY A 77 24.60 -7.50 -2.98
C GLY A 77 25.39 -6.31 -2.44
N ASP A 78 24.92 -5.62 -1.40
CA ASP A 78 25.64 -4.55 -0.71
C ASP A 78 26.29 -5.08 0.56
N ILE A 79 27.49 -4.55 0.89
CA ILE A 79 28.17 -4.85 2.15
C ILE A 79 27.34 -4.27 3.29
N ILE A 80 27.14 -5.07 4.33
CA ILE A 80 26.56 -4.62 5.60
C ILE A 80 27.67 -4.01 6.44
N ASP A 81 27.63 -2.70 6.64
CA ASP A 81 28.68 -1.99 7.36
C ASP A 81 28.86 -2.51 8.78
N GLY A 82 30.12 -2.85 9.11
CA GLY A 82 30.50 -3.32 10.44
C GLY A 82 30.11 -4.76 10.77
N ALA A 83 29.47 -5.50 9.86
CA ALA A 83 29.11 -6.90 10.07
C ALA A 83 30.31 -7.84 9.96
N ASP A 84 30.48 -8.74 10.93
CA ASP A 84 31.50 -9.79 10.91
C ASP A 84 31.02 -11.02 10.12
N GLY A 85 31.52 -11.20 8.91
CA GLY A 85 31.11 -12.29 8.03
C GLY A 85 31.28 -13.69 8.63
N ARG A 86 32.29 -13.90 9.48
CA ARG A 86 32.57 -15.21 10.08
C ARG A 86 31.50 -15.68 11.05
N SER A 87 30.94 -14.75 11.83
CA SER A 87 29.92 -15.05 12.84
C SER A 87 28.51 -14.72 12.38
N PHE A 88 28.35 -14.19 11.15
CA PHE A 88 27.06 -13.76 10.62
C PHE A 88 26.12 -14.95 10.41
N GLN A 89 24.91 -14.83 10.93
CA GLN A 89 23.83 -15.80 10.79
C GLN A 89 22.53 -15.12 10.48
N VAL A 90 21.66 -15.79 9.75
CA VAL A 90 20.36 -15.28 9.31
C VAL A 90 19.24 -15.94 10.09
N PHE A 91 18.28 -15.15 10.50
CA PHE A 91 17.03 -15.56 11.12
C PHE A 91 15.87 -15.45 10.11
N GLU A 92 14.67 -15.75 10.55
CA GLU A 92 13.46 -15.54 9.76
C GLU A 92 13.17 -14.05 9.51
N LYS A 93 12.44 -13.76 8.45
CA LYS A 93 11.84 -12.42 8.16
C LYS A 93 12.85 -11.28 8.00
N GLY A 94 13.98 -11.53 7.36
CA GLY A 94 14.94 -10.48 7.06
C GLY A 94 15.84 -10.07 8.24
N TYR A 95 15.75 -10.75 9.38
CA TYR A 95 16.66 -10.51 10.51
C TYR A 95 17.94 -11.34 10.38
N ALA A 96 19.03 -10.75 10.82
CA ALA A 96 20.34 -11.39 10.91
C ALA A 96 21.12 -10.87 12.12
N ALA A 97 22.15 -11.58 12.52
CA ALA A 97 23.07 -11.12 13.57
C ALA A 97 24.48 -11.65 13.33
N ASP A 98 25.44 -10.91 13.83
CA ASP A 98 26.79 -11.42 14.12
C ASP A 98 27.03 -11.50 15.64
N LYS A 99 28.26 -11.70 16.05
CA LYS A 99 28.60 -11.80 17.48
C LYS A 99 28.40 -10.51 18.28
N LEU A 100 28.27 -9.34 17.59
CA LEU A 100 28.23 -8.01 18.21
C LEU A 100 26.91 -7.29 17.97
N ASN A 101 26.27 -7.54 16.83
CA ASN A 101 25.17 -6.72 16.34
C ASN A 101 24.02 -7.57 15.79
N VAL A 102 22.83 -6.97 15.77
CA VAL A 102 21.63 -7.49 15.09
C VAL A 102 21.27 -6.55 13.93
N TYR A 103 20.76 -7.11 12.85
CA TYR A 103 20.41 -6.40 11.63
C TYR A 103 18.98 -6.75 11.19
N ASN A 104 18.29 -5.78 10.62
CA ASN A 104 17.00 -5.95 9.97
C ASN A 104 17.12 -5.48 8.52
N GLU A 105 16.95 -6.39 7.56
CA GLU A 105 17.08 -6.08 6.12
C GLU A 105 18.40 -5.35 5.78
N GLY A 106 19.50 -5.79 6.39
CA GLY A 106 20.84 -5.21 6.22
C GLY A 106 21.14 -3.98 7.08
N GLU A 107 20.15 -3.39 7.72
CA GLU A 107 20.32 -2.19 8.56
C GLU A 107 20.61 -2.57 10.03
N LEU A 108 21.56 -1.86 10.67
CA LEU A 108 21.93 -2.09 12.06
C LEU A 108 20.79 -1.75 13.02
N MET A 109 20.40 -2.71 13.84
CA MET A 109 19.52 -2.50 14.98
C MET A 109 20.34 -2.05 16.21
N ALA A 110 20.55 -0.77 16.35
CA ALA A 110 21.43 -0.23 17.39
C ALA A 110 20.96 -0.59 18.82
N GLY A 111 21.88 -1.11 19.64
CA GLY A 111 21.62 -1.43 21.06
C GLY A 111 20.92 -2.75 21.32
N VAL A 112 20.60 -3.53 20.29
CA VAL A 112 20.02 -4.87 20.43
C VAL A 112 21.11 -5.88 20.80
N ASP A 113 20.84 -6.72 21.78
CA ASP A 113 21.77 -7.75 22.23
C ASP A 113 21.65 -9.03 21.39
N PRO A 114 22.65 -9.36 20.56
CA PRO A 114 22.56 -10.54 19.68
C PRO A 114 22.55 -11.87 20.43
N ALA A 115 23.10 -11.92 21.65
CA ALA A 115 23.17 -13.17 22.41
C ALA A 115 21.80 -13.64 22.95
N THR A 116 20.87 -12.69 23.11
CA THR A 116 19.52 -12.97 23.64
C THR A 116 18.42 -12.65 22.63
N PHE A 117 18.80 -12.28 21.40
CA PHE A 117 17.86 -11.92 20.34
C PHE A 117 16.98 -13.11 19.93
N LYS A 118 15.68 -12.85 19.80
CA LYS A 118 14.69 -13.83 19.35
C LYS A 118 13.70 -13.20 18.39
N VAL A 119 13.35 -13.93 17.36
CA VAL A 119 12.30 -13.55 16.39
C VAL A 119 10.98 -14.21 16.79
N HIS A 120 9.93 -13.42 16.84
CA HIS A 120 8.55 -13.86 17.06
C HIS A 120 7.72 -13.75 15.77
N SER A 121 6.41 -13.94 15.86
CA SER A 121 5.49 -13.76 14.73
C SER A 121 5.27 -12.27 14.41
N TYR A 122 4.92 -11.96 13.17
CA TYR A 122 4.50 -10.62 12.71
C TYR A 122 5.55 -9.50 12.87
N GLY A 123 6.85 -9.81 12.70
CA GLY A 123 7.92 -8.81 12.78
C GLY A 123 8.27 -8.38 14.21
N LEU A 124 7.63 -8.96 15.23
CA LEU A 124 8.00 -8.75 16.61
C LEU A 124 9.26 -9.53 16.94
N THR A 125 10.23 -8.88 17.56
CA THR A 125 11.45 -9.48 18.08
C THR A 125 11.68 -9.04 19.51
N GLU A 126 12.54 -9.73 20.24
CA GLU A 126 12.96 -9.35 21.59
C GLU A 126 14.44 -9.64 21.80
N ASP A 127 15.03 -8.93 22.74
CA ASP A 127 16.27 -9.31 23.41
C ASP A 127 16.09 -9.19 24.94
N LYS A 128 17.15 -9.29 25.71
CA LYS A 128 17.06 -9.13 27.18
C LYS A 128 16.55 -7.77 27.63
N ASN A 129 16.70 -6.72 26.79
CA ASN A 129 16.41 -5.33 27.16
C ASN A 129 14.98 -4.91 26.82
N ASP A 130 14.50 -5.24 25.60
CA ASP A 130 13.22 -4.72 25.10
C ASP A 130 12.55 -5.69 24.11
N PHE A 131 11.36 -5.31 23.65
CA PHE A 131 10.72 -5.81 22.45
C PHE A 131 10.89 -4.81 21.31
N TYR A 132 10.96 -5.33 20.08
CA TYR A 132 11.14 -4.52 18.87
C TYR A 132 10.11 -4.92 17.84
N ASN A 133 9.63 -3.98 17.03
CA ASN A 133 8.79 -4.27 15.89
C ASN A 133 9.39 -3.64 14.62
N ASN A 134 9.69 -4.48 13.63
CA ASN A 134 10.40 -4.07 12.40
C ASN A 134 11.63 -3.22 12.72
N GLY A 135 12.45 -3.66 13.66
CA GLY A 135 13.69 -2.98 14.07
C GLY A 135 13.54 -1.82 15.06
N ASN A 136 12.31 -1.36 15.34
CA ASN A 136 12.08 -0.23 16.25
C ASN A 136 11.78 -0.72 17.67
N ALA A 137 12.47 -0.17 18.67
CA ALA A 137 12.23 -0.48 20.08
C ALA A 137 10.83 -0.05 20.51
N LEU A 138 10.14 -0.91 21.26
CA LEU A 138 8.83 -0.59 21.82
C LEU A 138 8.93 0.23 23.12
N ASN A 139 10.11 0.30 23.72
CA ASN A 139 10.36 0.97 24.99
C ASN A 139 9.43 0.48 26.10
N VAL A 140 9.33 -0.85 26.23
CA VAL A 140 8.47 -1.51 27.19
C VAL A 140 8.94 -1.22 28.61
N ARG A 141 8.09 -0.61 29.42
CA ARG A 141 8.45 -0.19 30.79
C ARG A 141 8.64 -1.38 31.74
N ASP A 142 7.82 -2.40 31.59
CA ASP A 142 7.95 -3.64 32.38
C ASP A 142 7.85 -4.86 31.46
N LYS A 143 9.01 -5.32 31.02
CA LYS A 143 9.12 -6.46 30.12
C LYS A 143 8.51 -7.75 30.70
N SER A 144 8.56 -7.93 32.01
CA SER A 144 8.09 -9.15 32.68
C SER A 144 6.56 -9.32 32.62
N SER A 145 5.82 -8.21 32.50
CA SER A 145 4.36 -8.22 32.39
C SER A 145 3.85 -7.84 30.99
N PHE A 146 4.76 -7.66 30.04
CA PHE A 146 4.36 -7.30 28.68
C PHE A 146 3.67 -8.46 27.96
N GLU A 147 2.53 -8.16 27.36
CA GLU A 147 1.78 -9.10 26.53
C GLU A 147 1.25 -8.46 25.26
N ILE A 148 1.22 -9.22 24.17
CA ILE A 148 0.50 -8.84 22.95
C ILE A 148 -0.97 -9.19 23.14
N LEU A 149 -1.82 -8.18 22.95
CA LEU A 149 -3.27 -8.32 23.09
C LEU A 149 -3.85 -9.07 21.88
N LYS A 150 -4.97 -9.75 22.14
CA LYS A 150 -5.69 -10.51 21.11
C LYS A 150 -7.08 -9.93 20.90
N TYR A 151 -7.59 -10.09 19.69
CA TYR A 151 -9.00 -9.90 19.39
C TYR A 151 -9.86 -11.01 20.01
N SER A 152 -11.17 -10.82 20.02
CA SER A 152 -12.11 -11.88 20.48
C SER A 152 -12.00 -13.18 19.68
N THR A 153 -11.50 -13.13 18.46
CA THR A 153 -11.19 -14.29 17.60
C THR A 153 -9.99 -15.11 18.06
N GLY A 154 -9.19 -14.59 19.01
CA GLY A 154 -7.94 -15.19 19.46
C GLY A 154 -6.71 -14.79 18.62
N GLU A 155 -6.89 -14.08 17.51
CA GLU A 155 -5.79 -13.56 16.70
C GLU A 155 -5.04 -12.45 17.42
N LYS A 156 -3.71 -12.39 17.24
CA LYS A 156 -2.88 -11.32 17.79
C LYS A 156 -3.22 -9.98 17.12
N SER A 157 -3.27 -8.94 17.91
CA SER A 157 -3.49 -7.58 17.44
C SER A 157 -2.17 -6.82 17.27
N SER A 158 -2.24 -5.59 16.78
CA SER A 158 -1.12 -4.64 16.76
C SER A 158 -1.01 -3.86 18.08
N TRP A 159 -1.58 -4.37 19.17
CA TRP A 159 -1.60 -3.74 20.47
C TRP A 159 -0.97 -4.64 21.53
N GLY A 160 -0.24 -4.02 22.43
CA GLY A 160 0.31 -4.68 23.62
C GLY A 160 0.05 -3.85 24.87
N LYS A 161 0.30 -4.43 26.03
CA LYS A 161 0.32 -3.74 27.31
C LYS A 161 1.33 -4.38 28.27
N ASP A 162 1.81 -3.57 29.18
CA ASP A 162 2.39 -4.03 30.43
C ASP A 162 1.52 -3.56 31.60
N LYS A 163 1.96 -3.72 32.84
CA LYS A 163 1.19 -3.29 34.00
C LYS A 163 1.06 -1.77 34.17
N TYR A 164 1.70 -0.96 33.31
CA TYR A 164 1.69 0.51 33.40
C TYR A 164 1.17 1.19 32.17
N ASN A 165 1.51 0.66 30.97
CA ASN A 165 1.31 1.32 29.68
C ASN A 165 0.66 0.39 28.66
N GLY A 166 -0.04 1.02 27.72
CA GLY A 166 -0.41 0.40 26.44
C GLY A 166 0.67 0.69 25.38
N TYR A 167 0.70 -0.15 24.36
CA TYR A 167 1.62 -0.03 23.24
C TYR A 167 0.89 -0.30 21.93
N TYR A 168 1.09 0.57 20.96
CA TYR A 168 0.80 0.24 19.58
C TYR A 168 2.11 -0.20 18.92
N LEU A 169 2.11 -1.36 18.27
CA LEU A 169 3.34 -2.05 17.84
C LEU A 169 4.17 -1.33 16.78
N ASN A 170 3.85 -0.08 16.44
CA ASN A 170 4.71 0.81 15.65
C ASN A 170 5.75 1.56 16.49
N GLY A 171 5.88 1.25 17.79
CA GLY A 171 6.74 1.95 18.75
C GLY A 171 6.05 3.04 19.56
N THR A 172 4.72 3.22 19.43
CA THR A 172 4.00 4.25 20.21
C THR A 172 3.65 3.74 21.60
N VAL A 173 4.16 4.43 22.64
CA VAL A 173 3.81 4.18 24.05
C VAL A 173 2.61 5.02 24.44
N ILE A 174 1.63 4.40 25.11
CA ILE A 174 0.41 5.04 25.61
C ILE A 174 0.45 4.99 27.13
N PRO A 175 0.85 6.10 27.78
CA PRO A 175 1.00 6.11 29.22
C PRO A 175 -0.34 6.11 29.96
N ASN A 176 -0.33 5.58 31.18
CA ASN A 176 -1.44 5.67 32.12
C ASN A 176 -2.79 5.14 31.58
N ILE A 177 -2.74 4.04 30.85
CA ILE A 177 -3.96 3.31 30.47
C ILE A 177 -4.61 2.67 31.71
N ASP A 178 -5.90 2.40 31.64
CA ASP A 178 -6.51 1.44 32.57
C ASP A 178 -6.19 0.03 32.09
N CYS A 179 -5.12 -0.56 32.65
CA CYS A 179 -4.58 -1.86 32.21
C CYS A 179 -5.58 -3.00 32.36
N ALA A 180 -6.54 -2.88 33.29
CA ALA A 180 -7.56 -3.90 33.50
C ALA A 180 -8.58 -3.98 32.38
N THR A 181 -8.86 -2.83 31.74
CA THR A 181 -9.90 -2.72 30.70
C THR A 181 -9.32 -2.46 29.31
N PHE A 182 -8.01 -2.22 29.18
CA PHE A 182 -7.39 -1.93 27.89
C PHE A 182 -7.42 -3.15 26.97
N HIS A 183 -8.02 -2.97 25.79
CA HIS A 183 -8.21 -4.03 24.79
C HIS A 183 -8.25 -3.46 23.36
N PRO A 184 -7.85 -4.25 22.35
CA PRO A 184 -8.09 -3.91 20.94
C PRO A 184 -9.61 -3.99 20.66
N ILE A 185 -10.12 -3.09 19.83
CA ILE A 185 -11.53 -3.11 19.44
C ILE A 185 -11.71 -4.01 18.23
N ASP A 186 -12.61 -4.99 18.36
CA ASP A 186 -12.95 -5.88 17.26
C ASP A 186 -13.68 -5.13 16.13
N ALA A 187 -13.39 -5.53 14.89
CA ALA A 187 -14.16 -5.10 13.73
C ALA A 187 -15.01 -6.25 13.19
N LYS A 188 -16.08 -5.92 12.47
CA LYS A 188 -16.92 -6.93 11.81
C LYS A 188 -16.16 -7.82 10.81
N ARG A 189 -15.01 -7.34 10.30
CA ARG A 189 -14.10 -8.08 9.42
C ARG A 189 -12.68 -8.01 9.99
N PRO A 190 -11.97 -9.13 10.19
CA PRO A 190 -10.64 -9.16 10.82
C PRO A 190 -9.60 -8.25 10.16
N VAL A 191 -9.65 -8.11 8.84
CA VAL A 191 -8.71 -7.26 8.06
C VAL A 191 -8.84 -5.76 8.38
N GLN A 192 -9.92 -5.35 9.07
CA GLN A 192 -10.24 -3.93 9.32
C GLN A 192 -9.92 -3.47 10.74
N SER A 193 -9.52 -4.38 11.63
CA SER A 193 -9.53 -4.14 13.08
C SER A 193 -8.25 -3.57 13.68
N GLY A 194 -7.13 -3.55 12.97
CA GLY A 194 -5.79 -3.30 13.55
C GLY A 194 -5.54 -1.95 14.21
N CYS A 195 -6.37 -0.95 13.98
CA CYS A 195 -6.03 0.44 14.25
C CYS A 195 -6.62 1.01 15.54
N TYR A 196 -7.63 0.37 16.15
CA TYR A 196 -8.35 0.90 17.29
C TYR A 196 -8.21 0.05 18.55
N ALA A 197 -8.06 0.73 19.69
CA ALA A 197 -8.14 0.13 21.02
C ALA A 197 -8.89 1.07 21.97
N ALA A 198 -9.34 0.55 23.10
CA ALA A 198 -9.95 1.34 24.15
C ALA A 198 -9.56 0.84 25.54
N ASP A 199 -9.60 1.74 26.52
CA ASP A 199 -9.79 1.43 27.91
C ASP A 199 -11.18 1.95 28.36
N LYS A 200 -11.54 1.81 29.62
CA LYS A 200 -12.86 2.26 30.11
C LYS A 200 -13.08 3.77 30.02
N TYR A 201 -12.03 4.54 29.79
CA TYR A 201 -12.09 6.01 29.79
C TYR A 201 -11.84 6.62 28.41
N ARG A 202 -11.07 5.94 27.53
CA ARG A 202 -10.52 6.53 26.31
C ARG A 202 -10.55 5.54 25.15
N VAL A 203 -10.63 6.09 23.94
CA VAL A 203 -10.47 5.36 22.69
C VAL A 203 -9.17 5.82 22.01
N PHE A 204 -8.48 4.91 21.35
CA PHE A 204 -7.20 5.17 20.68
C PHE A 204 -7.26 4.73 19.23
N PHE A 205 -6.59 5.50 18.37
CA PHE A 205 -6.30 5.16 16.97
C PHE A 205 -4.80 5.14 16.75
N MET A 206 -4.24 3.96 16.39
CA MET A 206 -2.80 3.78 16.12
C MET A 206 -1.90 4.38 17.24
N GLY A 207 -2.27 4.17 18.49
CA GLY A 207 -1.55 4.64 19.68
C GLY A 207 -1.88 6.07 20.12
N LYS A 208 -2.70 6.82 19.39
CA LYS A 208 -3.10 8.19 19.74
C LYS A 208 -4.52 8.22 20.29
N GLU A 209 -4.73 8.93 21.39
CA GLU A 209 -6.07 9.14 21.95
C GLU A 209 -6.98 9.90 20.96
N ILE A 210 -8.24 9.50 20.89
CA ILE A 210 -9.30 10.19 20.15
C ILE A 210 -10.08 11.05 21.14
N PRO A 211 -9.83 12.36 21.21
CA PRO A 211 -10.48 13.21 22.18
C PRO A 211 -12.00 13.21 22.03
N GLY A 212 -12.71 12.97 23.14
CA GLY A 212 -14.17 13.02 23.20
C GLY A 212 -14.90 11.82 22.59
N ALA A 213 -14.21 10.79 22.15
CA ALA A 213 -14.82 9.52 21.78
C ALA A 213 -15.34 8.78 23.02
N ASP A 214 -16.53 8.21 22.92
CA ASP A 214 -17.16 7.45 24.01
C ASP A 214 -16.78 5.98 23.94
N PRO A 215 -15.88 5.48 24.82
CA PRO A 215 -15.41 4.10 24.75
C PRO A 215 -16.52 3.07 24.99
N ALA A 216 -17.56 3.42 25.72
CA ALA A 216 -18.66 2.49 26.02
C ALA A 216 -19.52 2.14 24.80
N THR A 217 -19.56 3.02 23.81
CA THR A 217 -20.36 2.84 22.58
C THR A 217 -19.53 2.79 21.30
N PHE A 218 -18.22 2.93 21.41
CA PHE A 218 -17.33 2.94 20.25
C PHE A 218 -17.25 1.57 19.58
N ARG A 219 -17.35 1.56 18.27
CA ARG A 219 -17.21 0.37 17.42
C ARG A 219 -16.47 0.71 16.13
N VAL A 220 -15.79 -0.25 15.58
CA VAL A 220 -15.20 -0.15 14.23
C VAL A 220 -16.28 -0.52 13.21
N VAL A 221 -16.58 0.37 12.29
CA VAL A 221 -17.65 0.20 11.28
C VAL A 221 -17.12 -0.07 9.88
N ASP A 222 -15.92 0.45 9.56
CA ASP A 222 -15.22 0.19 8.32
C ASP A 222 -13.71 0.41 8.52
N PHE A 223 -12.91 0.15 7.48
CA PHE A 223 -11.47 0.35 7.51
C PHE A 223 -11.13 1.81 7.85
N TYR A 224 -10.39 2.04 8.95
CA TYR A 224 -10.09 3.36 9.51
C TYR A 224 -11.30 4.18 9.97
N ILE A 225 -12.52 3.62 9.96
CA ILE A 225 -13.72 4.32 10.44
C ILE A 225 -14.19 3.70 11.75
N GLY A 226 -14.15 4.50 12.79
CA GLY A 226 -14.78 4.22 14.07
C GLY A 226 -16.06 5.03 14.23
N GLN A 227 -16.95 4.59 15.09
CA GLN A 227 -18.18 5.31 15.41
C GLN A 227 -18.57 5.07 16.88
N ASP A 228 -18.97 6.14 17.57
CA ASP A 228 -19.65 6.06 18.85
C ASP A 228 -21.13 6.50 18.71
N LYS A 229 -21.82 6.67 19.82
CA LYS A 229 -23.21 7.15 19.82
C LYS A 229 -23.39 8.57 19.28
N ASN A 230 -22.33 9.37 19.23
CA ASN A 230 -22.39 10.80 18.89
C ASN A 230 -22.03 11.05 17.44
N ARG A 231 -21.02 10.34 16.91
CA ARG A 231 -20.48 10.58 15.55
C ARG A 231 -19.56 9.48 15.05
N ALA A 232 -19.25 9.57 13.76
CA ALA A 232 -18.19 8.79 13.15
C ALA A 232 -16.83 9.52 13.24
N TYR A 233 -15.77 8.71 13.21
CA TYR A 233 -14.37 9.14 13.25
C TYR A 233 -13.63 8.49 12.07
N GLN A 234 -12.90 9.29 11.30
CA GLN A 234 -12.04 8.79 10.22
C GLN A 234 -10.58 8.94 10.64
N LYS A 235 -9.84 7.83 10.65
CA LYS A 235 -8.42 7.82 11.08
C LYS A 235 -8.21 8.53 12.42
N GLY A 236 -9.11 8.27 13.37
CA GLY A 236 -9.08 8.87 14.71
C GLY A 236 -9.51 10.34 14.79
N LYS A 237 -9.93 10.96 13.70
CA LYS A 237 -10.43 12.35 13.69
C LYS A 237 -11.95 12.37 13.64
N PRO A 238 -12.62 13.24 14.43
CA PRO A 238 -14.07 13.37 14.37
C PRO A 238 -14.52 13.89 13.00
N THR A 239 -15.64 13.38 12.53
CA THR A 239 -16.28 13.82 11.29
C THR A 239 -17.60 14.53 11.59
N GLN A 240 -18.24 15.09 10.58
CA GLN A 240 -19.59 15.68 10.71
C GLN A 240 -20.70 14.62 10.60
N ILE A 241 -20.36 13.38 10.26
CA ILE A 241 -21.30 12.28 10.12
C ILE A 241 -21.72 11.78 11.50
N LYS A 242 -23.03 11.82 11.78
CA LYS A 242 -23.58 11.28 13.01
C LYS A 242 -23.67 9.76 13.02
N ASP A 243 -24.06 9.17 11.90
CA ASP A 243 -24.20 7.72 11.75
C ASP A 243 -23.69 7.25 10.40
N TYR A 244 -22.49 6.71 10.38
CA TYR A 244 -21.83 6.16 9.17
C TYR A 244 -22.66 5.05 8.52
N THR A 245 -23.42 4.29 9.31
CA THR A 245 -24.20 3.16 8.78
C THR A 245 -25.39 3.59 7.92
N LYS A 246 -25.75 4.86 7.97
CA LYS A 246 -26.80 5.45 7.14
C LYS A 246 -26.30 6.05 5.84
N LEU A 247 -24.97 6.07 5.64
CA LEU A 247 -24.40 6.60 4.41
C LEU A 247 -24.71 5.70 3.21
N THR A 248 -25.15 6.34 2.14
CA THR A 248 -25.24 5.76 0.81
C THR A 248 -24.07 6.30 -0.03
N GLN A 249 -23.31 5.42 -0.65
CA GLN A 249 -22.24 5.81 -1.53
C GLN A 249 -22.82 6.25 -2.88
N LEU A 250 -22.45 7.45 -3.33
CA LEU A 250 -22.83 8.03 -4.61
C LEU A 250 -21.62 8.06 -5.55
N GLY A 251 -21.40 6.98 -6.29
CA GLY A 251 -20.20 6.83 -7.11
C GLY A 251 -18.94 6.55 -6.27
N ARG A 252 -17.78 7.02 -6.73
CA ARG A 252 -16.48 6.61 -6.17
C ARG A 252 -16.08 7.37 -4.90
N LEU A 253 -16.38 8.67 -4.84
CA LEU A 253 -15.78 9.59 -3.87
C LEU A 253 -16.82 10.34 -3.01
N MET A 254 -18.11 10.13 -3.24
CA MET A 254 -19.18 10.87 -2.59
C MET A 254 -20.12 9.97 -1.82
N TYR A 255 -20.66 10.50 -0.75
CA TYR A 255 -21.60 9.82 0.14
C TYR A 255 -22.78 10.75 0.47
N SER A 256 -23.93 10.17 0.76
CA SER A 256 -25.10 10.91 1.26
C SER A 256 -25.69 10.23 2.50
N ASP A 257 -26.12 11.01 3.46
CA ASP A 257 -26.95 10.56 4.58
C ASP A 257 -28.45 10.90 4.38
N GLY A 258 -28.80 11.37 3.18
CA GLY A 258 -30.13 11.83 2.81
C GLY A 258 -30.41 13.30 3.17
N THR A 259 -29.51 13.97 3.91
CA THR A 259 -29.62 15.38 4.29
C THR A 259 -28.44 16.22 3.78
N HIS A 260 -27.28 15.58 3.58
CA HIS A 260 -26.06 16.21 3.10
C HIS A 260 -25.35 15.30 2.10
N ILE A 261 -24.54 15.93 1.24
CA ILE A 261 -23.55 15.25 0.43
C ILE A 261 -22.17 15.45 1.07
N TYR A 262 -21.40 14.38 1.15
CA TYR A 262 -20.05 14.35 1.75
C TYR A 262 -19.02 13.89 0.74
N ASP A 263 -17.82 14.49 0.78
CA ASP A 263 -16.65 14.02 0.03
C ASP A 263 -16.01 12.77 0.68
N SER A 264 -14.95 12.25 0.08
CA SER A 264 -14.20 11.09 0.58
C SER A 264 -13.50 11.30 1.93
N HIS A 265 -13.40 12.55 2.39
CA HIS A 265 -12.90 12.93 3.71
C HIS A 265 -14.03 13.23 4.70
N PHE A 266 -15.26 13.00 4.28
CA PHE A 266 -16.49 13.27 5.04
C PHE A 266 -16.69 14.75 5.40
N ASN A 267 -16.20 15.66 4.56
CA ASN A 267 -16.59 17.05 4.59
C ASN A 267 -17.89 17.26 3.81
N ILE A 268 -18.78 18.10 4.32
CA ILE A 268 -20.02 18.45 3.63
C ILE A 268 -19.68 19.25 2.35
N LEU A 269 -20.34 18.93 1.24
CA LEU A 269 -20.42 19.77 0.05
C LEU A 269 -21.51 20.83 0.28
N PRO A 270 -21.17 22.08 0.58
CA PRO A 270 -22.15 23.04 1.13
C PRO A 270 -23.26 23.47 0.16
N GLU A 271 -23.01 23.41 -1.14
CA GLU A 271 -23.97 23.88 -2.17
C GLU A 271 -24.68 22.74 -2.90
N ALA A 272 -24.45 21.49 -2.50
CA ALA A 272 -25.00 20.33 -3.17
C ALA A 272 -26.49 20.13 -2.83
N ASP A 273 -27.33 20.07 -3.85
CA ASP A 273 -28.73 19.68 -3.72
C ASP A 273 -28.87 18.15 -3.66
N VAL A 274 -29.10 17.64 -2.46
CA VAL A 274 -29.18 16.19 -2.19
C VAL A 274 -30.24 15.50 -3.04
N ALA A 275 -31.35 16.17 -3.36
CA ALA A 275 -32.47 15.57 -4.09
C ALA A 275 -32.13 15.28 -5.57
N THR A 276 -31.22 16.07 -6.12
CA THR A 276 -30.85 15.97 -7.54
C THR A 276 -29.40 15.61 -7.78
N PHE A 277 -28.65 15.35 -6.69
CA PHE A 277 -27.21 15.00 -6.81
C PHE A 277 -27.01 13.63 -7.42
N GLU A 278 -26.23 13.57 -8.50
CA GLU A 278 -25.92 12.33 -9.19
C GLU A 278 -24.47 12.24 -9.62
N HIS A 279 -23.97 11.01 -9.69
CA HIS A 279 -22.68 10.66 -10.26
C HIS A 279 -22.77 10.55 -11.77
N ILE A 280 -21.95 11.31 -12.50
CA ILE A 280 -21.90 11.26 -13.98
C ILE A 280 -20.92 10.15 -14.43
N SER A 281 -19.65 10.28 -14.05
CA SER A 281 -18.59 9.30 -14.29
C SER A 281 -17.34 9.63 -13.49
N ASP A 282 -16.60 8.63 -13.05
CA ASP A 282 -15.34 8.77 -12.29
C ASP A 282 -15.38 9.88 -11.24
N ASN A 283 -14.75 11.03 -11.54
CA ASN A 283 -14.65 12.18 -10.63
C ASN A 283 -15.73 13.25 -10.86
N TRP A 284 -16.62 13.06 -11.84
CA TRP A 284 -17.63 14.05 -12.21
C TRP A 284 -18.98 13.77 -11.55
N TYR A 285 -19.51 14.82 -10.94
CA TYR A 285 -20.81 14.81 -10.26
C TYR A 285 -21.61 16.07 -10.65
N LYS A 286 -22.90 16.00 -10.56
CA LYS A 286 -23.79 17.16 -10.76
C LYS A 286 -25.02 17.12 -9.86
N ASP A 287 -25.67 18.29 -9.73
CA ASP A 287 -27.06 18.42 -9.32
C ASP A 287 -27.82 19.27 -10.37
N ALA A 288 -29.01 19.72 -10.04
CA ALA A 288 -29.81 20.56 -10.92
C ALA A 288 -29.13 21.89 -11.29
N SER A 289 -28.23 22.39 -10.46
CA SER A 289 -27.65 23.75 -10.54
C SER A 289 -26.13 23.79 -10.70
N HIS A 290 -25.43 22.71 -10.35
CA HIS A 290 -23.98 22.70 -10.21
C HIS A 290 -23.33 21.48 -10.86
N ILE A 291 -22.02 21.63 -11.16
CA ILE A 291 -21.11 20.54 -11.53
C ILE A 291 -19.96 20.49 -10.53
N TRP A 292 -19.54 19.30 -10.14
CA TRP A 292 -18.32 19.09 -9.34
C TRP A 292 -17.35 18.17 -10.08
N TRP A 293 -16.09 18.49 -9.92
CA TRP A 293 -14.98 17.57 -10.17
C TRP A 293 -14.39 17.16 -8.82
N SER A 294 -14.54 15.87 -8.43
CA SER A 294 -14.32 15.44 -7.06
C SER A 294 -15.12 16.32 -6.09
N ASN A 295 -14.51 16.91 -5.06
CA ASN A 295 -15.16 17.78 -4.10
C ASN A 295 -15.09 19.29 -4.44
N LYS A 296 -14.67 19.63 -5.67
CA LYS A 296 -14.53 21.04 -6.10
C LYS A 296 -15.65 21.44 -7.04
N LEU A 297 -16.26 22.59 -6.76
CA LEU A 297 -17.27 23.21 -7.61
C LEU A 297 -16.63 23.67 -8.93
N VAL A 298 -17.23 23.30 -10.05
CA VAL A 298 -16.81 23.71 -11.38
C VAL A 298 -17.54 25.00 -11.78
N ASN A 299 -16.94 26.12 -11.44
CA ASN A 299 -17.55 27.42 -11.67
C ASN A 299 -17.78 27.71 -13.17
N GLY A 300 -18.97 28.20 -13.50
CA GLY A 300 -19.34 28.58 -14.86
C GLY A 300 -19.81 27.43 -15.74
N ALA A 301 -19.84 26.19 -15.25
CA ALA A 301 -20.37 25.06 -15.98
C ALA A 301 -21.91 25.09 -16.02
N ASN A 302 -22.47 24.70 -17.17
CA ASN A 302 -23.91 24.56 -17.34
C ASN A 302 -24.33 23.09 -17.11
N PRO A 303 -24.98 22.74 -15.96
CA PRO A 303 -25.27 21.35 -15.62
C PRO A 303 -26.19 20.65 -16.63
N LYS A 304 -27.04 21.39 -17.32
CA LYS A 304 -27.96 20.84 -18.33
C LYS A 304 -27.30 20.48 -19.65
N LYS A 305 -26.09 21.01 -19.90
CA LYS A 305 -25.33 20.83 -21.16
C LYS A 305 -23.98 20.17 -20.92
N PHE A 306 -23.59 19.98 -19.68
CA PHE A 306 -22.31 19.41 -19.30
C PHE A 306 -22.22 17.92 -19.58
N SER A 307 -21.08 17.50 -20.11
CA SER A 307 -20.66 16.11 -20.18
C SER A 307 -19.14 15.97 -20.02
N PRO A 308 -18.65 14.91 -19.39
CA PRO A 308 -17.24 14.53 -19.53
C PRO A 308 -16.89 14.35 -21.01
N VAL A 309 -15.64 14.69 -21.38
CA VAL A 309 -15.14 14.51 -22.73
C VAL A 309 -15.04 13.04 -23.07
N THR A 310 -15.52 12.63 -24.24
CA THR A 310 -15.34 11.27 -24.73
C THR A 310 -13.89 11.07 -25.18
N VAL A 311 -13.28 10.01 -24.70
CA VAL A 311 -11.93 9.58 -25.08
C VAL A 311 -12.04 8.44 -26.05
N THR A 312 -11.34 8.53 -27.18
CA THR A 312 -11.30 7.44 -28.17
C THR A 312 -9.89 6.83 -28.20
N SER A 313 -9.79 5.55 -27.89
CA SER A 313 -8.52 4.82 -27.95
C SER A 313 -8.11 4.52 -29.39
N SER A 314 -6.83 4.19 -29.60
CA SER A 314 -6.25 3.80 -30.90
C SER A 314 -6.92 2.56 -31.51
N VAL A 315 -7.57 1.74 -30.69
CA VAL A 315 -8.35 0.55 -31.12
C VAL A 315 -9.86 0.82 -31.24
N GLY A 316 -10.28 2.10 -31.17
CA GLY A 316 -11.67 2.52 -31.34
C GLY A 316 -12.58 2.33 -30.12
N VAL A 317 -12.04 1.95 -28.96
CA VAL A 317 -12.81 1.90 -27.72
C VAL A 317 -13.00 3.31 -27.18
N THR A 318 -14.22 3.64 -26.77
CA THR A 318 -14.56 4.94 -26.18
C THR A 318 -14.85 4.82 -24.70
N SER A 319 -14.42 5.84 -23.94
CA SER A 319 -14.74 6.01 -22.51
C SER A 319 -14.94 7.49 -22.20
N LEU A 320 -15.43 7.80 -21.02
CA LEU A 320 -15.51 9.18 -20.56
C LEU A 320 -14.19 9.58 -19.85
N ASP A 321 -13.77 10.82 -20.04
CA ASP A 321 -12.54 11.33 -19.41
C ASP A 321 -12.78 11.73 -17.96
N TYR A 322 -11.86 11.34 -17.09
CA TYR A 322 -11.94 11.63 -15.67
C TYR A 322 -11.48 13.04 -15.28
N ASN A 323 -10.77 13.77 -16.18
CA ASN A 323 -10.27 15.12 -15.93
C ASN A 323 -10.89 16.20 -16.84
N TYR A 324 -11.26 15.83 -18.09
CA TYR A 324 -11.80 16.80 -19.03
C TYR A 324 -13.31 16.70 -19.12
N GLY A 325 -13.97 17.87 -19.02
CA GLY A 325 -15.40 18.04 -19.24
C GLY A 325 -15.70 19.22 -20.14
N LYS A 326 -16.89 19.30 -20.70
CA LYS A 326 -17.33 20.44 -21.50
C LYS A 326 -18.82 20.64 -21.42
N ASP A 327 -19.26 21.87 -21.63
CA ASP A 327 -20.63 22.25 -21.91
C ASP A 327 -20.76 22.86 -23.32
N ASP A 328 -21.81 23.59 -23.59
CA ASP A 328 -22.04 24.24 -24.90
C ASP A 328 -21.13 25.47 -25.15
N LYS A 329 -20.40 25.96 -24.13
CA LYS A 329 -19.58 27.19 -24.23
C LYS A 329 -18.14 26.99 -23.80
N HIS A 330 -17.90 26.15 -22.80
CA HIS A 330 -16.61 26.04 -22.14
C HIS A 330 -16.10 24.60 -22.15
N VAL A 331 -14.78 24.47 -22.10
CA VAL A 331 -14.07 23.24 -21.79
C VAL A 331 -13.41 23.39 -20.44
N PHE A 332 -13.45 22.35 -19.65
CA PHE A 332 -12.90 22.31 -18.30
C PHE A 332 -11.81 21.24 -18.20
N TYR A 333 -10.76 21.59 -17.51
CA TYR A 333 -9.80 20.62 -16.97
C TYR A 333 -9.97 20.61 -15.47
N GLN A 334 -10.48 19.49 -14.94
CA GLN A 334 -10.86 19.38 -13.54
C GLN A 334 -11.90 20.49 -13.19
N ASP A 335 -11.63 21.31 -12.18
CA ASP A 335 -12.50 22.39 -11.72
C ASP A 335 -12.32 23.72 -12.47
N SER A 336 -11.44 23.78 -13.48
CA SER A 336 -11.00 25.05 -14.10
C SER A 336 -11.34 25.13 -15.60
N ILE A 337 -11.82 26.29 -16.04
CA ILE A 337 -12.04 26.58 -17.48
C ILE A 337 -10.71 26.61 -18.22
N ILE A 338 -10.64 25.98 -19.40
CA ILE A 338 -9.53 26.10 -20.33
C ILE A 338 -9.78 27.36 -21.23
N PRO A 339 -9.03 28.46 -21.06
CA PRO A 339 -9.30 29.68 -21.77
C PRO A 339 -9.20 29.51 -23.28
N GLY A 340 -10.24 29.95 -24.01
CA GLY A 340 -10.27 29.98 -25.48
C GLY A 340 -10.35 28.59 -26.13
N ALA A 341 -10.66 27.56 -25.41
CA ALA A 341 -10.92 26.24 -25.98
C ALA A 341 -12.28 26.22 -26.68
N ASP A 342 -12.33 25.63 -27.88
CA ASP A 342 -13.57 25.45 -28.63
C ASP A 342 -14.30 24.19 -28.19
N ALA A 343 -15.30 24.36 -27.34
CA ALA A 343 -16.09 23.25 -26.80
C ALA A 343 -16.74 22.35 -27.87
N ALA A 344 -17.10 22.94 -29.03
CA ALA A 344 -17.74 22.20 -30.09
C ALA A 344 -16.83 21.18 -30.77
N SER A 345 -15.53 21.47 -30.84
CA SER A 345 -14.53 20.61 -31.50
C SER A 345 -13.48 20.02 -30.56
N PHE A 346 -13.63 20.17 -29.25
CA PHE A 346 -12.67 19.66 -28.28
C PHE A 346 -12.77 18.12 -28.13
N GLU A 347 -11.62 17.48 -28.30
CA GLU A 347 -11.51 16.00 -28.32
C GLU A 347 -10.23 15.53 -27.61
N LYS A 348 -10.28 14.25 -27.14
CA LYS A 348 -9.14 13.51 -26.64
C LYS A 348 -9.05 12.16 -27.34
N ILE A 349 -7.99 11.94 -28.09
CA ILE A 349 -7.80 10.73 -28.90
C ILE A 349 -6.37 10.20 -28.69
N ASP A 350 -6.26 8.87 -28.65
CA ASP A 350 -5.00 8.16 -28.72
C ASP A 350 -4.68 7.83 -30.18
N PHE A 351 -3.72 8.57 -30.77
CA PHE A 351 -3.28 8.30 -32.14
C PHE A 351 -2.14 7.27 -32.15
N PRO A 352 -2.16 6.30 -33.08
CA PRO A 352 -1.16 5.22 -33.14
C PRO A 352 0.29 5.67 -33.37
N ASP A 353 0.50 6.89 -33.87
CA ASP A 353 1.82 7.50 -34.10
C ASP A 353 2.22 8.50 -33.00
N GLY A 354 1.40 8.62 -31.94
CA GLY A 354 1.66 9.46 -30.78
C GLY A 354 2.30 8.70 -29.63
N ASP A 355 3.06 9.39 -28.80
CA ASP A 355 3.65 8.83 -27.59
C ASP A 355 2.64 8.75 -26.43
N SER A 356 1.45 9.37 -26.59
CA SER A 356 0.42 9.46 -25.57
C SER A 356 -0.87 10.07 -26.12
N TRP A 357 -1.90 10.11 -25.28
CA TRP A 357 -3.17 10.78 -25.55
C TRP A 357 -2.99 12.22 -26.03
N THR A 358 -3.59 12.56 -27.18
CA THR A 358 -3.61 13.91 -27.71
C THR A 358 -4.93 14.60 -27.38
N VAL A 359 -4.84 15.79 -26.78
CA VAL A 359 -5.97 16.65 -26.42
C VAL A 359 -5.92 17.90 -27.29
N PHE A 360 -6.96 18.16 -28.05
CA PHE A 360 -6.96 19.22 -29.05
C PHE A 360 -8.37 19.74 -29.33
N ASP A 361 -8.44 20.89 -29.95
CA ASP A 361 -9.60 21.36 -30.71
C ASP A 361 -9.20 21.68 -32.17
N ARG A 362 -10.12 22.17 -32.96
CA ARG A 362 -9.81 22.53 -34.36
C ARG A 362 -8.75 23.63 -34.51
N ASN A 363 -8.40 24.36 -33.46
CA ASN A 363 -7.50 25.51 -33.51
C ASN A 363 -6.12 25.21 -32.93
N ARG A 364 -6.02 24.32 -31.93
CA ARG A 364 -4.74 24.03 -31.24
C ARG A 364 -4.72 22.68 -30.53
N VAL A 365 -3.49 22.25 -30.23
CA VAL A 365 -3.22 21.08 -29.35
C VAL A 365 -2.95 21.60 -27.94
N TYR A 366 -3.56 20.96 -26.94
CA TYR A 366 -3.41 21.28 -25.52
C TYR A 366 -2.46 20.32 -24.82
N GLN A 367 -2.47 19.05 -25.24
CA GLN A 367 -1.61 17.99 -24.71
C GLN A 367 -1.28 17.00 -25.83
N GLY A 368 -0.08 16.42 -25.79
CA GLY A 368 0.42 15.49 -26.80
C GLY A 368 1.17 16.20 -27.92
N LYS A 369 1.35 15.52 -29.05
CA LYS A 369 2.10 16.02 -30.21
C LYS A 369 1.18 16.38 -31.38
N ASP A 370 1.55 17.41 -32.12
CA ASP A 370 1.00 17.68 -33.46
C ASP A 370 1.57 16.64 -34.44
N SER A 371 0.89 15.49 -34.55
CA SER A 371 1.33 14.37 -35.35
C SER A 371 0.76 14.39 -36.78
N PRO A 372 1.38 13.70 -37.77
CA PRO A 372 0.84 13.56 -39.12
C PRO A 372 -0.61 13.02 -39.13
N LYS A 373 -0.93 12.07 -38.27
CA LYS A 373 -2.29 11.51 -38.16
C LYS A 373 -3.28 12.48 -37.55
N LEU A 374 -2.89 13.31 -36.58
CA LEU A 374 -3.73 14.40 -36.10
C LEU A 374 -4.05 15.37 -37.22
N ARG A 375 -3.05 15.79 -38.01
CA ARG A 375 -3.26 16.70 -39.17
C ARG A 375 -4.17 16.10 -40.21
N GLU A 376 -4.01 14.83 -40.56
CA GLU A 376 -4.91 14.11 -41.48
C GLU A 376 -6.34 14.06 -40.90
N TYR A 377 -6.50 13.76 -39.62
CA TYR A 377 -7.80 13.76 -38.95
C TYR A 377 -8.48 15.14 -39.01
N LEU A 378 -7.75 16.20 -38.64
CA LEU A 378 -8.26 17.58 -38.68
C LEU A 378 -8.66 17.99 -40.07
N LYS A 379 -7.83 17.67 -41.11
CA LYS A 379 -8.13 17.91 -42.50
C LYS A 379 -9.41 17.23 -42.97
N LYS A 380 -9.56 15.93 -42.62
CA LYS A 380 -10.76 15.16 -42.98
C LYS A 380 -12.02 15.68 -42.29
N LYS A 381 -11.91 16.06 -41.02
CA LYS A 381 -13.06 16.43 -40.20
C LYS A 381 -13.48 17.90 -40.34
N TYR A 382 -12.51 18.81 -40.47
CA TYR A 382 -12.74 20.25 -40.47
C TYR A 382 -12.25 20.98 -41.72
N GLY A 383 -11.66 20.29 -42.67
CA GLY A 383 -11.17 20.90 -43.94
C GLY A 383 -9.91 21.75 -43.80
N LYS A 384 -9.13 21.57 -42.71
CA LYS A 384 -7.95 22.37 -42.39
C LYS A 384 -6.64 21.67 -42.68
#